data_ecff694b1138bc7eb165264e4a0fe49e
#
_entry.id   ecff694b1138bc7eb165264e4a0fe49e
#
_cell.length_a   1.000
_cell.length_b   1.000
_cell.length_c   1.000
_cell.angle_alpha   90.00
_cell.angle_beta   90.00
_cell.angle_gamma   90.00
#
_symmetry.space_group_name_H-M   'P 1'
#
loop_
_entity.id
_entity.type
_entity.pdbx_description
1 polymer ?
#
loop_
_entity_poly.entity_id
_entity_poly.type
_entity_poly.pdbx_seq_one_letter_code
_entity_poly.pdbx_strand_id
1 'polypeptide(L)'
;MKRIKKLLMRGILPMGVMAAGCGMAAAYDDVLKTPLERNSCMVGEHQFMLLQPNVADLVIVTTDSLPGPEEPGVLLRVAAAFTGDDLRSVCGDHVVAGELRRGYDDVTCTGHLLAVGTRVSIRPNSDLDASVATAVKGGGYLFQQCLIVEDGVGRVERIPQAIRDREAHIIYRAACIMNDGSFAVIQGIDKMYCHEFIDGLVKLGVQQALYLDMGTWAYGWYREHNGDPIVELAPHFDNTRYQSNWLVVRSCY
;
A
#
# COMPACT_ATOMS: atom_id res chain seq x y z
N MET A 1 -49.32 64.15 8.04
CA MET A 1 -48.83 65.55 8.23
C MET A 1 -47.35 65.61 8.09
N LYS A 2 -46.87 66.58 7.25
CA LYS A 2 -45.48 67.06 7.05
C LYS A 2 -44.50 66.08 6.38
N ARG A 3 -44.26 66.11 5.07
CA ARG A 3 -43.57 67.08 4.16
C ARG A 3 -42.16 67.42 4.71
N ILE A 4 -41.14 67.17 3.93
CA ILE A 4 -40.25 68.05 3.11
C ILE A 4 -38.83 67.48 3.24
N LYS A 5 -37.87 67.42 2.35
CA LYS A 5 -37.57 68.00 1.02
C LYS A 5 -36.38 67.25 0.40
N LYS A 6 -36.37 67.27 -0.91
CA LYS A 6 -35.21 67.03 -1.78
C LYS A 6 -34.02 67.91 -1.40
N LEU A 7 -32.84 67.39 -1.54
CA LEU A 7 -31.72 68.18 -2.03
C LEU A 7 -30.82 67.33 -2.96
N LEU A 8 -30.78 67.72 -4.21
CA LEU A 8 -29.79 67.33 -5.20
C LEU A 8 -28.48 68.05 -4.85
N MET A 9 -27.36 67.39 -4.89
CA MET A 9 -26.10 68.06 -5.25
C MET A 9 -25.30 67.15 -6.19
N ARG A 10 -25.05 67.72 -7.34
CA ARG A 10 -24.11 67.28 -8.38
C ARG A 10 -22.69 67.50 -7.85
N GLY A 11 -21.76 66.65 -8.24
CA GLY A 11 -20.38 67.10 -8.17
C GLY A 11 -19.37 65.97 -8.29
N ILE A 12 -18.79 65.88 -9.48
CA ILE A 12 -17.37 65.68 -9.76
C ILE A 12 -16.83 64.23 -9.66
N LEU A 13 -16.66 63.61 -10.85
CA LEU A 13 -15.63 62.61 -11.07
C LEU A 13 -14.23 63.20 -10.85
N PRO A 14 -13.34 62.41 -10.34
CA PRO A 14 -11.98 62.43 -10.85
C PRO A 14 -11.64 61.14 -11.62
N MET A 15 -11.16 61.37 -12.81
CA MET A 15 -10.27 60.45 -13.52
C MET A 15 -9.14 60.05 -12.60
N GLY A 16 -8.77 58.79 -12.63
CA GLY A 16 -7.53 58.49 -12.00
C GLY A 16 -7.13 57.02 -11.98
N VAL A 17 -6.26 56.65 -12.85
CA VAL A 17 -5.23 55.64 -12.69
C VAL A 17 -5.72 54.19 -12.79
N MET A 18 -5.61 53.66 -13.97
CA MET A 18 -5.39 52.22 -14.18
C MET A 18 -4.06 51.87 -13.52
N ALA A 19 -4.13 51.29 -12.32
CA ALA A 19 -3.04 50.51 -11.80
C ALA A 19 -3.12 49.15 -12.48
N ALA A 20 -2.19 48.89 -13.39
CA ALA A 20 -1.90 47.55 -13.87
C ALA A 20 -1.46 46.71 -12.67
N GLY A 21 -2.39 46.04 -12.03
CA GLY A 21 -2.13 44.96 -11.09
C GLY A 21 -1.48 43.83 -11.86
N CYS A 22 -0.16 43.77 -11.86
CA CYS A 22 0.58 42.56 -12.13
C CYS A 22 0.08 41.50 -11.13
N GLY A 23 -0.90 40.72 -11.55
CA GLY A 23 -1.23 39.48 -10.86
C GLY A 23 0.01 38.60 -10.90
N MET A 24 0.79 38.63 -9.83
CA MET A 24 1.68 37.52 -9.54
C MET A 24 0.75 36.29 -9.40
N ALA A 25 0.62 35.52 -10.48
CA ALA A 25 0.23 34.15 -10.38
C ALA A 25 1.25 33.53 -9.42
N ALA A 26 0.82 33.23 -8.20
CA ALA A 26 1.55 32.32 -7.34
C ALA A 26 1.70 31.07 -8.18
N ALA A 27 2.92 30.83 -8.66
CA ALA A 27 3.30 29.51 -9.13
C ALA A 27 3.10 28.60 -7.92
N TYR A 28 2.01 27.86 -7.91
CA TYR A 28 1.92 26.66 -7.12
C TYR A 28 3.04 25.78 -7.67
N ASP A 29 4.14 25.76 -6.95
CA ASP A 29 5.09 24.67 -7.02
C ASP A 29 4.32 23.43 -6.56
N ASP A 30 3.63 22.80 -7.50
CA ASP A 30 3.25 21.41 -7.40
C ASP A 30 4.59 20.67 -7.42
N VAL A 31 5.18 20.54 -6.24
CA VAL A 31 6.28 19.61 -6.01
C VAL A 31 5.68 18.27 -6.38
N LEU A 32 5.98 17.77 -7.58
CA LEU A 32 5.56 16.48 -8.07
C LEU A 32 6.02 15.45 -7.03
N LYS A 33 5.07 15.00 -6.19
CA LYS A 33 5.36 14.00 -5.18
C LYS A 33 5.88 12.77 -5.90
N THR A 34 6.96 12.20 -5.39
CA THR A 34 7.49 10.93 -5.85
C THR A 34 6.37 9.88 -5.83
N PRO A 35 6.03 9.23 -6.95
CA PRO A 35 4.89 8.30 -7.00
C PRO A 35 4.98 7.15 -6.00
N LEU A 36 6.20 6.67 -5.73
CA LEU A 36 6.48 5.72 -4.65
C LEU A 36 7.62 6.27 -3.79
N GLU A 37 7.29 6.75 -2.62
CA GLU A 37 8.27 7.26 -1.67
C GLU A 37 8.95 6.13 -0.91
N ARG A 38 10.29 6.18 -0.87
CA ARG A 38 11.09 5.26 -0.08
C ARG A 38 11.67 5.97 1.14
N ASN A 39 11.30 5.53 2.31
CA ASN A 39 11.85 5.98 3.59
C ASN A 39 12.59 4.83 4.30
N SER A 40 13.57 5.16 5.14
CA SER A 40 14.24 4.21 6.02
C SER A 40 14.35 4.79 7.41
N CYS A 41 14.12 3.98 8.43
CA CYS A 41 14.21 4.39 9.82
C CYS A 41 14.76 3.26 10.70
N MET A 42 15.33 3.64 11.83
CA MET A 42 15.75 2.72 12.88
C MET A 42 14.64 2.57 13.92
N VAL A 43 14.35 1.34 14.30
CA VAL A 43 13.45 1.02 15.42
C VAL A 43 14.19 0.03 16.33
N GLY A 44 14.63 0.52 17.48
CA GLY A 44 15.59 -0.22 18.31
C GLY A 44 16.90 -0.43 17.57
N GLU A 45 17.34 -1.66 17.44
CA GLU A 45 18.58 -2.03 16.76
C GLU A 45 18.39 -2.38 15.29
N HIS A 46 17.15 -2.41 14.80
CA HIS A 46 16.82 -2.85 13.46
C HIS A 46 16.44 -1.71 12.53
N GLN A 47 16.85 -1.83 11.27
CA GLN A 47 16.52 -0.90 10.22
C GLN A 47 15.31 -1.41 9.42
N PHE A 48 14.37 -0.51 9.18
CA PHE A 48 13.15 -0.74 8.39
C PHE A 48 13.14 0.15 7.16
N MET A 49 12.64 -0.39 6.06
CA MET A 49 12.34 0.34 4.83
C MET A 49 10.83 0.40 4.64
N LEU A 50 10.32 1.61 4.39
CA LEU A 50 8.93 1.89 4.10
C LEU A 50 8.82 2.30 2.64
N LEU A 51 7.95 1.64 1.89
CA LEU A 51 7.60 1.95 0.51
C LEU A 51 6.15 2.43 0.49
N GLN A 52 5.96 3.75 0.33
CA GLN A 52 4.67 4.41 0.44
C GLN A 52 4.25 4.99 -0.90
N PRO A 53 3.16 4.49 -1.49
CA PRO A 53 2.58 5.10 -2.67
C PRO A 53 1.94 6.45 -2.34
N ASN A 54 2.31 7.51 -3.07
CA ASN A 54 1.84 8.88 -2.86
C ASN A 54 0.81 9.34 -3.89
N VAL A 55 0.44 8.51 -4.85
CA VAL A 55 -0.42 8.88 -5.97
C VAL A 55 -1.85 8.47 -5.71
N ALA A 56 -2.80 9.38 -5.94
CA ALA A 56 -4.22 9.14 -5.69
C ALA A 56 -4.82 8.01 -6.55
N ASP A 57 -4.22 7.71 -7.70
CA ASP A 57 -4.71 6.74 -8.68
C ASP A 57 -3.97 5.40 -8.66
N LEU A 58 -3.44 5.03 -7.50
CA LEU A 58 -2.69 3.81 -7.36
C LEU A 58 -3.61 2.60 -7.27
N VAL A 59 -3.37 1.61 -8.13
CA VAL A 59 -4.08 0.33 -8.12
C VAL A 59 -3.15 -0.74 -7.54
N ILE A 60 -3.62 -1.43 -6.51
CA ILE A 60 -2.93 -2.59 -5.96
C ILE A 60 -3.59 -3.82 -6.54
N VAL A 61 -2.81 -4.67 -7.20
CA VAL A 61 -3.33 -5.85 -7.88
C VAL A 61 -2.63 -7.11 -7.40
N THR A 62 -3.39 -8.16 -7.19
CA THR A 62 -2.86 -9.52 -7.15
C THR A 62 -2.97 -10.09 -8.56
N THR A 63 -1.93 -10.70 -9.06
CA THR A 63 -1.91 -11.32 -10.39
C THR A 63 -1.11 -12.60 -10.35
N ASP A 64 -1.57 -13.59 -11.08
CA ASP A 64 -0.91 -14.86 -11.32
C ASP A 64 0.14 -14.78 -12.45
N SER A 65 0.22 -13.66 -13.15
CA SER A 65 1.29 -13.36 -14.09
C SER A 65 2.34 -12.45 -13.45
N LEU A 66 3.59 -12.68 -13.82
CA LEU A 66 4.73 -11.95 -13.32
C LEU A 66 4.89 -10.62 -14.09
N PRO A 67 4.51 -9.44 -13.53
CA PRO A 67 4.79 -8.18 -14.19
C PRO A 67 6.31 -7.97 -14.27
N GLY A 68 6.81 -7.79 -15.48
CA GLY A 68 8.24 -7.55 -15.70
C GLY A 68 8.66 -6.12 -15.31
N PRO A 69 9.95 -5.90 -15.12
CA PRO A 69 10.46 -4.55 -14.85
C PRO A 69 10.28 -3.59 -16.03
N GLU A 70 10.07 -4.11 -17.21
CA GLU A 70 9.78 -3.35 -18.44
C GLU A 70 8.30 -2.95 -18.56
N GLU A 71 7.41 -3.52 -17.73
CA GLU A 71 5.98 -3.21 -17.79
C GLU A 71 5.73 -1.75 -17.33
N PRO A 72 5.12 -0.91 -18.20
CA PRO A 72 4.91 0.50 -17.86
C PRO A 72 4.01 0.67 -16.65
N GLY A 73 4.32 1.67 -15.82
CA GLY A 73 3.51 2.06 -14.68
C GLY A 73 3.68 1.17 -13.44
N VAL A 74 4.39 0.04 -13.51
CA VAL A 74 4.66 -0.78 -12.32
C VAL A 74 5.76 -0.13 -11.48
N LEU A 75 5.44 0.20 -10.23
CA LEU A 75 6.35 0.87 -9.28
C LEU A 75 6.86 -0.07 -8.19
N LEU A 76 6.06 -1.07 -7.81
CA LEU A 76 6.41 -2.05 -6.79
C LEU A 76 5.80 -3.40 -7.16
N ARG A 77 6.56 -4.45 -6.92
CA ARG A 77 6.10 -5.83 -7.01
C ARG A 77 6.73 -6.66 -5.90
N VAL A 78 5.91 -7.33 -5.12
CA VAL A 78 6.33 -8.25 -4.06
C VAL A 78 5.38 -9.45 -4.00
N ALA A 79 5.87 -10.60 -3.51
CA ALA A 79 5.00 -11.74 -3.22
C ALA A 79 3.90 -11.33 -2.24
N ALA A 80 2.69 -11.87 -2.40
CA ALA A 80 1.54 -11.51 -1.58
C ALA A 80 1.12 -12.65 -0.63
N ALA A 81 0.12 -13.45 -0.99
CA ALA A 81 -0.33 -14.59 -0.20
C ALA A 81 0.61 -15.80 -0.34
N PHE A 82 0.52 -16.75 0.59
CA PHE A 82 1.25 -18.00 0.48
C PHE A 82 0.87 -18.77 -0.79
N THR A 83 1.90 -19.31 -1.43
CA THR A 83 1.74 -20.26 -2.53
C THR A 83 1.63 -21.67 -1.98
N GLY A 84 0.67 -22.46 -2.47
CA GLY A 84 0.46 -23.83 -2.04
C GLY A 84 1.60 -24.77 -2.46
N ASP A 85 1.64 -25.96 -1.87
CA ASP A 85 2.63 -27.01 -2.15
C ASP A 85 2.58 -27.49 -3.62
N ASP A 86 1.46 -27.30 -4.29
CA ASP A 86 1.29 -27.58 -5.73
C ASP A 86 1.97 -26.52 -6.62
N LEU A 87 2.55 -25.47 -6.03
CA LEU A 87 3.21 -24.34 -6.69
C LEU A 87 2.28 -23.55 -7.64
N ARG A 88 0.97 -23.58 -7.40
CA ARG A 88 -0.06 -22.95 -8.24
C ARG A 88 -1.18 -22.30 -7.45
N SER A 89 -1.69 -23.00 -6.44
CA SER A 89 -2.79 -22.50 -5.62
C SER A 89 -2.33 -21.33 -4.73
N VAL A 90 -3.27 -20.43 -4.46
CA VAL A 90 -3.09 -19.28 -3.56
C VAL A 90 -3.79 -19.61 -2.25
N CYS A 91 -3.20 -19.22 -1.13
CA CYS A 91 -3.82 -19.34 0.18
C CYS A 91 -5.10 -18.49 0.25
N GLY A 92 -6.20 -19.14 0.58
CA GLY A 92 -7.51 -18.51 0.74
C GLY A 92 -8.17 -18.07 -0.57
N ASP A 93 -9.48 -17.89 -0.50
CA ASP A 93 -10.23 -17.28 -1.58
C ASP A 93 -9.70 -15.87 -1.86
N HIS A 94 -9.60 -15.51 -3.12
CA HIS A 94 -9.06 -14.22 -3.55
C HIS A 94 -9.86 -13.65 -4.72
N VAL A 95 -9.76 -12.34 -4.93
CA VAL A 95 -10.46 -11.65 -6.02
C VAL A 95 -9.43 -10.91 -6.88
N VAL A 96 -9.51 -11.11 -8.19
CA VAL A 96 -8.66 -10.43 -9.19
C VAL A 96 -9.56 -9.71 -10.19
N ALA A 97 -9.47 -8.39 -10.22
CA ALA A 97 -10.28 -7.55 -11.11
C ALA A 97 -11.80 -7.83 -11.02
N GLY A 98 -12.32 -8.07 -9.81
CA GLY A 98 -13.72 -8.41 -9.55
C GLY A 98 -14.08 -9.89 -9.76
N GLU A 99 -13.14 -10.73 -10.14
CA GLU A 99 -13.36 -12.16 -10.38
C GLU A 99 -12.94 -12.97 -9.14
N LEU A 100 -13.91 -13.62 -8.49
CA LEU A 100 -13.66 -14.50 -7.34
C LEU A 100 -12.98 -15.77 -7.81
N ARG A 101 -11.85 -16.10 -7.21
CA ARG A 101 -11.09 -17.33 -7.42
C ARG A 101 -10.98 -18.10 -6.11
N ARG A 102 -11.10 -19.41 -6.19
CA ARG A 102 -10.96 -20.28 -5.03
C ARG A 102 -9.50 -20.60 -4.78
N GLY A 103 -9.08 -20.46 -3.53
CA GLY A 103 -7.77 -20.89 -3.05
C GLY A 103 -7.85 -22.14 -2.17
N TYR A 104 -6.73 -22.54 -1.58
CA TYR A 104 -6.71 -23.58 -0.57
C TYR A 104 -6.94 -22.98 0.83
N ASP A 105 -7.62 -23.73 1.70
CA ASP A 105 -7.87 -23.28 3.06
C ASP A 105 -6.62 -23.42 3.93
N ASP A 106 -6.28 -22.34 4.64
CA ASP A 106 -5.22 -22.33 5.63
C ASP A 106 -5.68 -21.54 6.86
N VAL A 107 -5.66 -22.18 8.01
CA VAL A 107 -6.07 -21.57 9.30
C VAL A 107 -5.21 -20.38 9.73
N THR A 108 -4.02 -20.23 9.15
CA THR A 108 -3.14 -19.10 9.42
C THR A 108 -3.51 -17.84 8.63
N CYS A 109 -4.33 -17.97 7.58
CA CYS A 109 -4.89 -16.83 6.85
C CYS A 109 -6.00 -16.17 7.69
N THR A 110 -5.63 -15.26 8.59
CA THR A 110 -6.52 -14.65 9.60
C THR A 110 -7.02 -13.27 9.22
N GLY A 111 -6.52 -12.70 8.13
CA GLY A 111 -6.94 -11.41 7.61
C GLY A 111 -6.83 -11.33 6.10
N HIS A 112 -7.29 -10.20 5.55
CA HIS A 112 -7.26 -9.97 4.12
C HIS A 112 -6.98 -8.50 3.78
N LEU A 113 -6.37 -8.27 2.61
CA LEU A 113 -6.28 -6.96 1.98
C LEU A 113 -7.40 -6.84 0.95
N LEU A 114 -8.11 -5.73 0.99
CA LEU A 114 -9.13 -5.34 0.00
C LEU A 114 -8.68 -4.05 -0.69
N ALA A 115 -8.62 -4.06 -2.02
CA ALA A 115 -8.35 -2.89 -2.84
C ALA A 115 -9.47 -2.69 -3.87
N VAL A 116 -10.13 -1.52 -3.84
CA VAL A 116 -11.18 -1.13 -4.80
C VAL A 116 -10.96 0.32 -5.22
N GLY A 117 -10.66 0.54 -6.49
CA GLY A 117 -10.20 1.84 -6.96
C GLY A 117 -8.95 2.28 -6.19
N THR A 118 -8.96 3.48 -5.65
CA THR A 118 -7.84 4.04 -4.86
C THR A 118 -7.89 3.65 -3.37
N ARG A 119 -8.91 2.90 -2.93
CA ARG A 119 -9.09 2.55 -1.53
C ARG A 119 -8.46 1.21 -1.23
N VAL A 120 -7.58 1.19 -0.24
CA VAL A 120 -6.97 -0.02 0.31
C VAL A 120 -7.34 -0.14 1.77
N SER A 121 -7.69 -1.34 2.20
CA SER A 121 -7.91 -1.66 3.60
C SER A 121 -7.41 -3.06 3.94
N ILE A 122 -7.00 -3.26 5.19
CA ILE A 122 -6.64 -4.55 5.75
C ILE A 122 -7.62 -4.83 6.88
N ARG A 123 -8.19 -6.03 6.91
CA ARG A 123 -9.25 -6.42 7.85
C ARG A 123 -9.10 -7.85 8.34
N PRO A 124 -9.67 -8.18 9.51
CA PRO A 124 -9.78 -9.57 9.95
C PRO A 124 -10.75 -10.38 9.06
N ASN A 125 -10.58 -11.68 9.01
CA ASN A 125 -11.44 -12.56 8.18
C ASN A 125 -12.88 -12.70 8.70
N SER A 126 -13.22 -12.16 9.87
CA SER A 126 -14.63 -11.98 10.27
C SER A 126 -15.43 -11.16 9.26
N ASP A 127 -14.78 -10.29 8.49
CA ASP A 127 -15.37 -9.39 7.50
C ASP A 127 -15.19 -9.90 6.05
N LEU A 128 -14.67 -11.11 5.86
CA LEU A 128 -14.22 -11.62 4.56
C LEU A 128 -15.35 -11.64 3.52
N ASP A 129 -16.50 -12.19 3.85
CA ASP A 129 -17.63 -12.32 2.90
C ASP A 129 -18.10 -10.95 2.39
N ALA A 130 -18.20 -9.97 3.29
CA ALA A 130 -18.57 -8.60 2.92
C ALA A 130 -17.51 -7.92 2.05
N SER A 131 -16.24 -8.20 2.33
CA SER A 131 -15.11 -7.68 1.55
C SER A 131 -15.03 -8.33 0.17
N VAL A 132 -15.24 -9.64 0.06
CA VAL A 132 -15.33 -10.36 -1.22
C VAL A 132 -16.45 -9.78 -2.08
N ALA A 133 -17.67 -9.62 -1.51
CA ALA A 133 -18.78 -9.02 -2.23
C ALA A 133 -18.47 -7.59 -2.71
N THR A 134 -17.75 -6.81 -1.90
CA THR A 134 -17.31 -5.45 -2.25
C THR A 134 -16.28 -5.47 -3.39
N ALA A 135 -15.29 -6.36 -3.32
CA ALA A 135 -14.27 -6.50 -4.37
C ALA A 135 -14.90 -6.94 -5.71
N VAL A 136 -15.78 -7.95 -5.69
CA VAL A 136 -16.46 -8.44 -6.89
C VAL A 136 -17.31 -7.34 -7.53
N LYS A 137 -18.14 -6.65 -6.74
CA LYS A 137 -19.01 -5.57 -7.22
C LYS A 137 -18.22 -4.38 -7.75
N GLY A 138 -17.09 -4.06 -7.14
CA GLY A 138 -16.27 -2.88 -7.46
C GLY A 138 -15.18 -3.15 -8.51
N GLY A 139 -15.10 -4.36 -9.08
CA GLY A 139 -13.99 -4.71 -9.98
C GLY A 139 -12.63 -4.69 -9.29
N GLY A 140 -12.61 -4.94 -7.98
CA GLY A 140 -11.43 -4.79 -7.14
C GLY A 140 -10.61 -6.07 -6.98
N TYR A 141 -9.75 -6.04 -5.98
CA TYR A 141 -8.78 -7.08 -5.66
C TYR A 141 -8.84 -7.43 -4.17
N LEU A 142 -8.64 -8.69 -3.85
CA LEU A 142 -8.58 -9.17 -2.47
C LEU A 142 -7.66 -10.39 -2.38
N PHE A 143 -6.83 -10.45 -1.36
CA PHE A 143 -6.12 -11.67 -0.98
C PHE A 143 -6.09 -11.83 0.54
N GLN A 144 -5.95 -13.08 0.99
CA GLN A 144 -5.88 -13.43 2.41
C GLN A 144 -4.44 -13.72 2.84
N GLN A 145 -4.12 -13.42 4.11
CA GLN A 145 -2.82 -13.72 4.71
C GLN A 145 -2.89 -13.60 6.24
N CYS A 146 -1.80 -13.91 6.94
CA CYS A 146 -1.69 -13.75 8.39
C CYS A 146 -1.81 -12.27 8.78
N LEU A 147 -2.80 -11.91 9.58
CA LEU A 147 -2.99 -10.57 10.15
C LEU A 147 -2.09 -10.44 11.38
N ILE A 148 -0.92 -9.85 11.22
CA ILE A 148 0.15 -9.78 12.23
C ILE A 148 0.13 -8.54 13.10
N VAL A 149 -0.56 -7.48 12.66
CA VAL A 149 -0.93 -6.33 13.50
C VAL A 149 -2.41 -6.06 13.30
N GLU A 150 -3.16 -5.94 14.38
CA GLU A 150 -4.58 -5.62 14.39
C GLU A 150 -4.84 -4.52 15.42
N ASP A 151 -5.40 -3.39 14.97
CA ASP A 151 -5.68 -2.20 15.78
C ASP A 151 -4.45 -1.70 16.56
N GLY A 152 -3.28 -1.72 15.94
CA GLY A 152 -2.02 -1.33 16.55
C GLY A 152 -1.45 -2.34 17.55
N VAL A 153 -2.01 -3.55 17.64
CA VAL A 153 -1.55 -4.62 18.54
C VAL A 153 -0.90 -5.74 17.74
N GLY A 154 0.34 -6.08 18.08
CA GLY A 154 1.07 -7.19 17.46
C GLY A 154 0.43 -8.56 17.78
N ARG A 155 0.38 -9.45 16.78
CA ARG A 155 -0.25 -10.78 16.82
C ARG A 155 0.73 -11.86 16.34
N VAL A 156 1.84 -12.00 17.03
CA VAL A 156 2.90 -12.95 16.64
C VAL A 156 2.39 -14.39 16.55
N GLU A 157 1.42 -14.75 17.36
CA GLU A 157 0.79 -16.08 17.41
C GLU A 157 0.08 -16.48 16.11
N ARG A 158 -0.25 -15.52 15.26
CA ARG A 158 -0.92 -15.74 13.97
C ARG A 158 0.02 -16.15 12.84
N ILE A 159 1.32 -15.99 13.02
CA ILE A 159 2.30 -16.49 12.06
C ILE A 159 2.47 -18.00 12.26
N PRO A 160 2.57 -18.80 11.17
CA PRO A 160 2.83 -20.24 11.27
C PRO A 160 4.03 -20.54 12.17
N GLN A 161 3.88 -21.54 13.04
CA GLN A 161 4.92 -21.92 14.01
C GLN A 161 6.26 -22.17 13.34
N ALA A 162 6.26 -22.84 12.18
CA ALA A 162 7.47 -23.09 11.41
C ALA A 162 8.24 -21.84 10.99
N ILE A 163 7.57 -20.67 10.91
CA ILE A 163 8.19 -19.37 10.63
C ILE A 163 8.65 -18.72 11.94
N ARG A 164 7.83 -18.81 13.01
CA ARG A 164 8.14 -18.22 14.32
C ARG A 164 9.37 -18.85 14.99
N ASP A 165 9.45 -20.17 14.90
CA ASP A 165 10.46 -20.97 15.59
C ASP A 165 11.77 -21.10 14.79
N ARG A 166 11.89 -20.42 13.67
CA ARG A 166 13.15 -20.40 12.93
C ARG A 166 14.21 -19.71 13.78
N GLU A 167 15.24 -20.46 14.13
CA GLU A 167 16.45 -19.94 14.81
C GLU A 167 17.19 -18.93 13.92
N ALA A 168 17.10 -19.10 12.62
CA ALA A 168 17.73 -18.17 11.70
C ALA A 168 16.86 -16.93 11.54
N HIS A 169 17.42 -15.81 11.90
CA HIS A 169 16.88 -14.50 11.56
C HIS A 169 16.67 -14.41 10.06
N ILE A 170 15.48 -14.01 9.63
CA ILE A 170 15.15 -13.79 8.23
C ILE A 170 14.72 -12.35 8.03
N ILE A 171 14.65 -11.93 6.77
CA ILE A 171 14.01 -10.67 6.38
C ILE A 171 12.51 -10.91 6.37
N TYR A 172 11.74 -10.00 6.96
CA TYR A 172 10.28 -9.99 6.98
C TYR A 172 9.74 -8.83 6.17
N ARG A 173 8.55 -9.00 5.62
CA ARG A 173 7.83 -7.97 4.86
C ARG A 173 6.35 -8.03 5.19
N ALA A 174 5.68 -6.86 5.20
CA ALA A 174 4.26 -6.75 5.44
C ALA A 174 3.63 -5.67 4.56
N ALA A 175 2.35 -5.88 4.18
CA ALA A 175 1.47 -4.83 3.70
C ALA A 175 0.80 -4.20 4.92
N CYS A 176 0.81 -2.87 5.00
CA CYS A 176 0.46 -2.13 6.21
C CYS A 176 -0.52 -1.00 5.93
N ILE A 177 -1.44 -0.76 6.88
CA ILE A 177 -2.18 0.49 7.01
C ILE A 177 -1.61 1.23 8.23
N MET A 178 -1.15 2.46 8.00
CA MET A 178 -0.57 3.31 9.02
C MET A 178 -1.66 4.00 9.87
N ASN A 179 -1.27 4.63 10.97
CA ASN A 179 -2.19 5.35 11.86
C ASN A 179 -2.89 6.56 11.21
N ASP A 180 -2.32 7.11 10.15
CA ASP A 180 -2.92 8.17 9.33
C ASP A 180 -3.82 7.64 8.21
N GLY A 181 -3.97 6.31 8.11
CA GLY A 181 -4.74 5.63 7.08
C GLY A 181 -4.00 5.40 5.76
N SER A 182 -2.75 5.83 5.64
CA SER A 182 -1.94 5.59 4.44
C SER A 182 -1.55 4.11 4.32
N PHE A 183 -1.36 3.66 3.08
CA PHE A 183 -0.86 2.33 2.78
C PHE A 183 0.66 2.34 2.63
N ALA A 184 1.32 1.30 3.14
CA ALA A 184 2.74 1.08 2.95
C ALA A 184 3.06 -0.41 2.79
N VAL A 185 4.15 -0.72 2.07
CA VAL A 185 4.84 -2.00 2.21
C VAL A 185 6.08 -1.76 3.06
N ILE A 186 6.19 -2.48 4.18
CA ILE A 186 7.30 -2.34 5.12
C ILE A 186 8.13 -3.61 5.14
N GLN A 187 9.45 -3.44 5.04
CA GLN A 187 10.42 -4.53 5.08
C GLN A 187 11.50 -4.26 6.12
N GLY A 188 11.84 -5.27 6.94
CA GLY A 188 13.08 -5.26 7.71
C GLY A 188 14.28 -5.35 6.76
N ILE A 189 15.26 -4.48 6.91
CA ILE A 189 16.49 -4.51 6.11
C ILE A 189 17.45 -5.55 6.69
N ASP A 190 17.53 -5.60 8.01
CA ASP A 190 18.34 -6.57 8.72
C ASP A 190 17.56 -7.86 8.97
N LYS A 191 18.29 -8.96 9.16
CA LYS A 191 17.70 -10.20 9.64
C LYS A 191 17.32 -10.03 11.11
N MET A 192 16.10 -10.40 11.47
CA MET A 192 15.54 -10.25 12.80
C MET A 192 14.61 -11.42 13.16
N TYR A 193 14.21 -11.53 14.42
CA TYR A 193 13.17 -12.46 14.81
C TYR A 193 11.78 -11.92 14.41
N CYS A 194 10.83 -12.84 14.25
CA CYS A 194 9.46 -12.51 13.87
C CYS A 194 8.82 -11.51 14.84
N HIS A 195 8.99 -11.69 16.15
CA HIS A 195 8.42 -10.78 17.15
C HIS A 195 9.06 -9.38 17.10
N GLU A 196 10.38 -9.29 16.82
CA GLU A 196 11.07 -7.99 16.67
C GLU A 196 10.55 -7.21 15.47
N PHE A 197 10.26 -7.91 14.36
CA PHE A 197 9.65 -7.30 13.20
C PHE A 197 8.26 -6.74 13.53
N ILE A 198 7.40 -7.55 14.18
CA ILE A 198 6.04 -7.14 14.55
C ILE A 198 6.06 -5.98 15.55
N ASP A 199 6.91 -6.04 16.57
CA ASP A 199 7.10 -4.95 17.53
C ASP A 199 7.60 -3.67 16.85
N GLY A 200 8.46 -3.82 15.85
CA GLY A 200 8.92 -2.72 15.00
C GLY A 200 7.77 -2.07 14.25
N LEU A 201 6.88 -2.85 13.62
CA LEU A 201 5.70 -2.33 12.92
C LEU A 201 4.79 -1.52 13.86
N VAL A 202 4.53 -2.04 15.08
CA VAL A 202 3.71 -1.34 16.08
C VAL A 202 4.35 -0.01 16.48
N LYS A 203 5.66 0.01 16.73
CA LYS A 203 6.41 1.24 17.06
C LYS A 203 6.45 2.25 15.91
N LEU A 204 6.35 1.79 14.67
CA LEU A 204 6.23 2.65 13.47
C LEU A 204 4.81 3.23 13.29
N GLY A 205 3.86 2.88 14.14
CA GLY A 205 2.49 3.38 14.08
C GLY A 205 1.59 2.61 13.10
N VAL A 206 1.94 1.37 12.78
CA VAL A 206 1.08 0.50 11.96
C VAL A 206 -0.17 0.12 12.74
N GLN A 207 -1.34 0.30 12.13
CA GLN A 207 -2.64 -0.08 12.70
C GLN A 207 -3.06 -1.47 12.26
N GLN A 208 -2.84 -1.81 10.98
CA GLN A 208 -3.16 -3.12 10.44
C GLN A 208 -1.98 -3.60 9.59
N ALA A 209 -1.59 -4.86 9.72
CA ALA A 209 -0.56 -5.43 8.86
C ALA A 209 -0.86 -6.88 8.50
N LEU A 210 -0.71 -7.19 7.20
CA LEU A 210 -0.65 -8.54 6.69
C LEU A 210 0.80 -8.93 6.42
N TYR A 211 1.20 -10.10 6.90
CA TYR A 211 2.45 -10.72 6.50
C TYR A 211 2.44 -10.97 4.99
N LEU A 212 3.56 -10.80 4.32
CA LEU A 212 3.72 -11.16 2.92
C LEU A 212 4.61 -12.39 2.78
N ASP A 213 4.40 -13.17 1.72
CA ASP A 213 5.15 -14.41 1.52
C ASP A 213 6.64 -14.13 1.37
N MET A 214 7.44 -14.88 2.11
CA MET A 214 8.88 -14.65 2.29
C MET A 214 9.68 -15.96 2.17
N GLY A 215 10.94 -15.93 2.53
CA GLY A 215 11.86 -17.04 2.38
C GLY A 215 12.31 -17.17 0.92
N THR A 216 12.14 -18.30 0.29
CA THR A 216 12.47 -18.52 -1.14
C THR A 216 11.50 -17.81 -2.09
N TRP A 217 10.40 -17.27 -1.56
CA TRP A 217 9.39 -16.47 -2.27
C TRP A 217 9.58 -14.95 -2.07
N ALA A 218 10.64 -14.54 -1.35
CA ALA A 218 10.85 -13.15 -0.94
C ALA A 218 11.15 -12.18 -2.09
N TYR A 219 11.33 -12.67 -3.32
CA TYR A 219 11.65 -11.80 -4.46
C TYR A 219 10.67 -10.66 -4.59
N GLY A 220 11.18 -9.51 -4.96
CA GLY A 220 10.42 -8.31 -5.23
C GLY A 220 11.35 -7.19 -5.63
N TRP A 221 10.77 -6.14 -6.17
CA TRP A 221 11.49 -4.94 -6.57
C TRP A 221 10.58 -3.71 -6.49
N TYR A 222 11.20 -2.54 -6.47
CA TYR A 222 10.52 -1.25 -6.57
C TYR A 222 11.30 -0.28 -7.46
N ARG A 223 10.64 0.79 -7.86
CA ARG A 223 11.22 2.03 -8.41
C ARG A 223 10.42 3.23 -7.91
N GLU A 224 11.06 4.37 -7.77
CA GLU A 224 10.40 5.58 -7.25
C GLU A 224 9.56 6.27 -8.34
N HIS A 225 10.04 6.25 -9.58
CA HIS A 225 9.32 6.79 -10.74
C HIS A 225 9.22 5.77 -11.87
N ASN A 226 8.20 5.98 -12.72
CA ASN A 226 8.08 5.16 -13.92
C ASN A 226 9.28 5.39 -14.86
N GLY A 227 9.91 4.30 -15.27
CA GLY A 227 11.11 4.34 -16.13
C GLY A 227 12.44 4.36 -15.37
N ASP A 228 12.45 4.56 -14.06
CA ASP A 228 13.65 4.41 -13.25
C ASP A 228 14.14 2.95 -13.26
N PRO A 229 15.44 2.72 -13.07
CA PRO A 229 15.95 1.38 -12.79
C PRO A 229 15.27 0.77 -11.56
N ILE A 230 15.02 -0.53 -11.61
CA ILE A 230 14.48 -1.25 -10.45
C ILE A 230 15.54 -1.39 -9.36
N VAL A 231 15.06 -1.41 -8.10
CA VAL A 231 15.83 -1.80 -6.93
C VAL A 231 15.27 -3.09 -6.39
N GLU A 232 16.07 -4.15 -6.37
CA GLU A 232 15.63 -5.44 -5.84
C GLU A 232 15.53 -5.42 -4.31
N LEU A 233 14.46 -5.98 -3.79
CA LEU A 233 14.17 -6.09 -2.35
C LEU A 233 14.70 -7.39 -1.74
N ALA A 234 14.83 -8.41 -2.56
CA ALA A 234 15.42 -9.69 -2.23
C ALA A 234 15.89 -10.36 -3.51
N PRO A 235 16.90 -11.25 -3.44
CA PRO A 235 17.42 -11.92 -4.62
C PRO A 235 16.37 -12.81 -5.29
N HIS A 236 16.50 -12.99 -6.59
CA HIS A 236 15.72 -13.95 -7.35
C HIS A 236 16.22 -15.37 -7.04
N PHE A 237 15.31 -16.24 -6.63
CA PHE A 237 15.57 -17.66 -6.39
C PHE A 237 14.95 -18.52 -7.50
N ASP A 238 15.39 -19.76 -7.63
CA ASP A 238 14.83 -20.70 -8.62
C ASP A 238 13.31 -20.89 -8.45
N ASN A 239 12.81 -20.80 -7.22
CA ASN A 239 11.40 -20.92 -6.90
C ASN A 239 10.58 -19.69 -7.29
N THR A 240 11.19 -18.53 -7.48
CA THR A 240 10.46 -17.27 -7.78
C THR A 240 9.52 -17.42 -8.99
N ARG A 241 9.89 -18.23 -9.98
CA ARG A 241 9.06 -18.53 -11.16
C ARG A 241 7.76 -19.27 -10.86
N TYR A 242 7.64 -19.85 -9.67
CA TYR A 242 6.46 -20.59 -9.22
C TYR A 242 5.62 -19.79 -8.23
N GLN A 243 6.00 -18.55 -7.92
CA GLN A 243 5.19 -17.69 -7.08
C GLN A 243 3.84 -17.42 -7.77
N SER A 244 2.76 -17.83 -7.13
CA SER A 244 1.43 -17.85 -7.74
C SER A 244 0.72 -16.51 -7.72
N ASN A 245 1.15 -15.56 -6.87
CA ASN A 245 0.46 -14.29 -6.72
C ASN A 245 1.39 -13.17 -6.25
N TRP A 246 1.03 -11.93 -6.60
CA TRP A 246 1.84 -10.74 -6.37
C TRP A 246 1.01 -9.56 -5.91
N LEU A 247 1.52 -8.83 -4.96
CA LEU A 247 1.09 -7.48 -4.64
C LEU A 247 1.83 -6.51 -5.56
N VAL A 248 1.11 -5.82 -6.41
CA VAL A 248 1.66 -4.90 -7.40
C VAL A 248 1.10 -3.51 -7.17
N VAL A 249 2.00 -2.53 -7.15
CA VAL A 249 1.65 -1.13 -7.08
C VAL A 249 1.86 -0.53 -8.46
N ARG A 250 0.81 0.02 -9.06
CA ARG A 250 0.85 0.63 -10.39
C ARG A 250 0.47 2.10 -10.32
N SER A 251 1.18 2.92 -11.06
CA SER A 251 0.73 4.26 -11.40
C SER A 251 -0.31 4.19 -12.51
N CYS A 252 -1.36 4.97 -12.42
CA CYS A 252 -2.41 5.07 -13.45
C CYS A 252 -2.03 5.99 -14.63
N TYR A 253 -0.75 6.40 -14.73
CA TYR A 253 -0.25 7.30 -15.78
C TYR A 253 0.69 6.58 -16.73
#